data_d69720cf1771339358f9a6004b93e6b6
#
_entry.id   d69720cf1771339358f9a6004b93e6b6
#
_cell.length_a   1.000
_cell.length_b   1.000
_cell.length_c   1.000
_cell.angle_alpha   90.00
_cell.angle_beta   90.00
_cell.angle_gamma   90.00
#
_symmetry.space_group_name_H-M   'P 1'
#
loop_
_entity.id
_entity.type
_entity.pdbx_description
1 polymer ?
#
loop_
_entity_poly.entity_id
_entity_poly.type
_entity_poly.pdbx_seq_one_letter_code
_entity_poly.pdbx_strand_id
1 'polypeptide(L)'
;MKIWLGDLAYTQQTISSDAIPAPVGMIAEYLEKMLPDLPKVKLFKFPEDISEELKKDHPDVIGFSNYSWCSSLNDAYMKRIKEIYPKTITVLGGPNFPTLKEEQYKYLKERPCVDFYVVKEGEYAFYKLISTLINKNSIEEISELPNLVFIKDEKFYHHKKIERIMDLTQIPSPYLSGRLDSFLDGKLLPIIQTNRGCPFTCTFCTEGQSYWSKVKTKTHDVIAGEISYISKKMNNLSSDKKRADFFIADSNFGMFKNDLETCKVFAKEQEKTGYPKFIGVTTGKNKLDRIFEAVKTVNGAIKIRGSVQSLDPVVQ
;
A
#
# COMPACT_ATOMS: atom_id res chain seq x y z
N MET A 1 -5.97 20.41 -10.64
CA MET A 1 -5.04 19.30 -10.95
C MET A 1 -5.77 17.98 -10.77
N LYS A 2 -5.94 17.20 -11.82
CA LYS A 2 -6.56 15.86 -11.78
C LYS A 2 -5.50 14.83 -11.45
N ILE A 3 -5.76 13.96 -10.44
CA ILE A 3 -4.79 12.97 -9.96
C ILE A 3 -5.42 11.59 -10.02
N TRP A 4 -4.71 10.67 -10.65
CA TRP A 4 -5.07 9.26 -10.73
C TRP A 4 -4.03 8.40 -10.03
N LEU A 5 -4.46 7.42 -9.26
CA LEU A 5 -3.57 6.47 -8.58
C LEU A 5 -3.97 5.04 -8.93
N GLY A 6 -3.01 4.22 -9.31
CA GLY A 6 -3.20 2.83 -9.66
C GLY A 6 -2.37 1.87 -8.82
N ASP A 7 -2.99 0.77 -8.43
CA ASP A 7 -2.35 -0.44 -7.91
C ASP A 7 -2.74 -1.59 -8.85
N LEU A 8 -2.15 -1.55 -10.06
CA LEU A 8 -2.60 -2.39 -11.18
C LEU A 8 -2.27 -3.87 -10.97
N ALA A 9 -3.13 -4.72 -11.48
CA ALA A 9 -2.95 -6.17 -11.51
C ALA A 9 -3.20 -6.72 -12.91
N TYR A 10 -2.47 -7.74 -13.34
CA TYR A 10 -2.79 -8.49 -14.55
C TYR A 10 -4.10 -9.26 -14.37
N THR A 11 -4.94 -9.29 -15.41
CA THR A 11 -6.30 -9.83 -15.38
C THR A 11 -6.55 -10.92 -16.43
N GLN A 12 -5.55 -11.25 -17.26
CA GLN A 12 -5.72 -12.11 -18.44
C GLN A 12 -6.11 -13.58 -18.13
N GLN A 13 -5.61 -14.15 -17.04
CA GLN A 13 -5.95 -15.52 -16.61
C GLN A 13 -6.64 -15.51 -15.24
N THR A 14 -5.93 -14.96 -14.28
CA THR A 14 -6.41 -14.66 -12.94
C THR A 14 -5.91 -13.28 -12.54
N ILE A 15 -6.48 -12.69 -11.49
CA ILE A 15 -5.97 -11.44 -10.95
C ILE A 15 -4.63 -11.71 -10.26
N SER A 16 -3.52 -11.18 -10.79
CA SER A 16 -2.15 -11.50 -10.33
C SER A 16 -1.88 -11.04 -8.89
N SER A 17 -2.57 -9.98 -8.46
CA SER A 17 -2.59 -9.48 -7.08
C SER A 17 -4.01 -9.04 -6.78
N ASP A 18 -4.76 -9.90 -6.14
CA ASP A 18 -6.19 -9.72 -5.91
C ASP A 18 -6.53 -8.89 -4.66
N ALA A 19 -5.54 -8.28 -4.00
CA ALA A 19 -5.79 -7.41 -2.86
C ALA A 19 -6.45 -6.08 -3.30
N ILE A 20 -7.36 -5.57 -2.48
CA ILE A 20 -7.95 -4.23 -2.63
C ILE A 20 -6.82 -3.18 -2.62
N PRO A 21 -6.91 -2.11 -3.43
CA PRO A 21 -5.85 -1.09 -3.57
C PRO A 21 -5.79 -0.13 -2.35
N ALA A 22 -5.75 -0.68 -1.15
CA ALA A 22 -5.73 0.07 0.11
C ALA A 22 -4.53 1.02 0.23
N PRO A 23 -3.30 0.68 -0.19
CA PRO A 23 -2.16 1.59 -0.09
C PRO A 23 -2.37 2.90 -0.86
N VAL A 24 -2.81 2.83 -2.11
CA VAL A 24 -3.10 4.06 -2.90
C VAL A 24 -4.36 4.77 -2.39
N GLY A 25 -5.29 4.03 -1.78
CA GLY A 25 -6.42 4.61 -1.06
C GLY A 25 -5.99 5.48 0.12
N MET A 26 -5.03 5.01 0.93
CA MET A 26 -4.47 5.79 2.05
C MET A 26 -3.75 7.06 1.57
N ILE A 27 -2.98 6.96 0.47
CA ILE A 27 -2.31 8.11 -0.14
C ILE A 27 -3.36 9.14 -0.60
N ALA A 28 -4.43 8.70 -1.25
CA ALA A 28 -5.51 9.58 -1.72
C ALA A 28 -6.23 10.27 -0.56
N GLU A 29 -6.58 9.54 0.50
CA GLU A 29 -7.22 10.11 1.69
C GLU A 29 -6.33 11.14 2.39
N TYR A 30 -5.04 10.83 2.55
CA TYR A 30 -4.11 11.77 3.15
C TYR A 30 -3.95 13.02 2.31
N LEU A 31 -3.81 12.87 0.99
CA LEU A 31 -3.68 13.98 0.06
C LEU A 31 -4.89 14.91 0.11
N GLU A 32 -6.11 14.38 0.02
CA GLU A 32 -7.35 15.16 0.05
C GLU A 32 -7.59 15.83 1.40
N LYS A 33 -7.18 15.20 2.51
CA LYS A 33 -7.18 15.83 3.84
C LYS A 33 -6.28 17.06 3.87
N MET A 34 -5.09 16.96 3.25
CA MET A 34 -4.09 18.03 3.28
C MET A 34 -4.34 19.12 2.21
N LEU A 35 -5.04 18.80 1.14
CA LEU A 35 -5.36 19.68 0.01
C LEU A 35 -6.86 19.54 -0.33
N PRO A 36 -7.76 20.07 0.49
CA PRO A 36 -9.20 19.84 0.35
C PRO A 36 -9.84 20.44 -0.91
N ASP A 37 -9.18 21.40 -1.55
CA ASP A 37 -9.65 22.03 -2.79
C ASP A 37 -9.31 21.22 -4.05
N LEU A 38 -8.60 20.10 -3.92
CA LEU A 38 -8.32 19.22 -5.05
C LEU A 38 -9.56 18.43 -5.48
N PRO A 39 -9.74 18.19 -6.79
CA PRO A 39 -10.68 17.18 -7.25
C PRO A 39 -10.37 15.81 -6.62
N LYS A 40 -11.42 15.02 -6.38
CA LYS A 40 -11.25 13.69 -5.84
C LYS A 40 -10.28 12.86 -6.68
N VAL A 41 -9.34 12.19 -6.01
CA VAL A 41 -8.37 11.29 -6.63
C VAL A 41 -9.10 10.05 -7.14
N LYS A 42 -8.91 9.70 -8.42
CA LYS A 42 -9.42 8.45 -8.98
C LYS A 42 -8.47 7.30 -8.66
N LEU A 43 -9.04 6.16 -8.27
CA LEU A 43 -8.28 4.94 -7.99
C LEU A 43 -8.56 3.88 -9.07
N PHE A 44 -7.50 3.14 -9.44
CA PHE A 44 -7.58 2.06 -10.42
C PHE A 44 -6.90 0.80 -9.89
N LYS A 45 -7.56 -0.35 -10.12
CA LYS A 45 -7.01 -1.68 -9.87
C LYS A 45 -6.86 -2.47 -11.17
N PHE A 46 -7.81 -2.32 -12.08
CA PHE A 46 -7.87 -3.09 -13.31
C PHE A 46 -7.36 -2.28 -14.50
N PRO A 47 -6.51 -2.87 -15.35
CA PRO A 47 -5.99 -2.22 -16.56
C PRO A 47 -7.10 -1.77 -17.53
N GLU A 48 -8.19 -2.52 -17.57
CA GLU A 48 -9.35 -2.24 -18.40
C GLU A 48 -10.00 -0.91 -18.01
N ASP A 49 -10.18 -0.69 -16.70
CA ASP A 49 -10.83 0.52 -16.19
C ASP A 49 -10.03 1.78 -16.49
N ILE A 50 -8.70 1.73 -16.29
CA ILE A 50 -7.83 2.88 -16.60
C ILE A 50 -7.76 3.12 -18.11
N SER A 51 -7.78 2.06 -18.94
CA SER A 51 -7.78 2.18 -20.40
C SER A 51 -9.06 2.82 -20.90
N GLU A 52 -10.22 2.45 -20.35
CA GLU A 52 -11.50 3.07 -20.70
C GLU A 52 -11.58 4.53 -20.23
N GLU A 53 -11.03 4.84 -19.07
CA GLU A 53 -11.04 6.20 -18.56
C GLU A 53 -10.11 7.11 -19.39
N LEU A 54 -8.95 6.62 -19.84
CA LEU A 54 -8.02 7.35 -20.69
C LEU A 54 -8.61 7.71 -22.07
N LYS A 55 -9.64 7.03 -22.55
CA LYS A 55 -10.37 7.41 -23.78
C LYS A 55 -11.26 8.64 -23.60
N LYS A 56 -11.66 8.93 -22.35
CA LYS A 56 -12.62 9.99 -22.02
C LYS A 56 -11.94 11.23 -21.43
N ASP A 57 -10.90 11.01 -20.63
CA ASP A 57 -10.23 12.04 -19.85
C ASP A 57 -8.76 11.66 -19.63
N HIS A 58 -7.96 12.60 -19.16
CA HIS A 58 -6.57 12.34 -18.80
C HIS A 58 -6.18 13.04 -17.49
N PRO A 59 -5.28 12.48 -16.70
CA PRO A 59 -4.80 13.11 -15.49
C PRO A 59 -3.69 14.12 -15.75
N ASP A 60 -3.57 15.12 -14.87
CA ASP A 60 -2.37 15.96 -14.79
C ASP A 60 -1.21 15.19 -14.13
N VAL A 61 -1.52 14.36 -13.13
CA VAL A 61 -0.57 13.49 -12.43
C VAL A 61 -1.13 12.08 -12.34
N ILE A 62 -0.31 11.07 -12.68
CA ILE A 62 -0.64 9.68 -12.46
C ILE A 62 0.44 8.98 -11.65
N GLY A 63 0.04 8.27 -10.60
CA GLY A 63 0.92 7.48 -9.75
C GLY A 63 0.59 6.00 -9.76
N PHE A 64 1.60 5.12 -9.73
CA PHE A 64 1.41 3.68 -9.62
C PHE A 64 2.19 3.08 -8.46
N SER A 65 1.54 2.12 -7.76
CA SER A 65 2.22 1.22 -6.82
C SER A 65 3.19 0.33 -7.57
N ASN A 66 4.46 0.35 -7.20
CA ASN A 66 5.50 -0.44 -7.86
C ASN A 66 5.89 -1.65 -7.01
N TYR A 67 5.31 -2.79 -7.36
CA TYR A 67 5.67 -4.11 -6.87
C TYR A 67 6.25 -4.96 -8.01
N SER A 68 7.01 -5.98 -7.68
CA SER A 68 7.64 -6.86 -8.69
C SER A 68 6.62 -7.50 -9.64
N TRP A 69 5.43 -7.82 -9.16
CA TRP A 69 4.36 -8.47 -9.94
C TRP A 69 3.57 -7.52 -10.86
N CYS A 70 3.74 -6.21 -10.77
CA CYS A 70 3.07 -5.24 -11.65
C CYS A 70 4.03 -4.25 -12.34
N SER A 71 5.33 -4.37 -12.13
CA SER A 71 6.33 -3.41 -12.62
C SER A 71 6.26 -3.23 -14.13
N SER A 72 6.26 -4.32 -14.91
CA SER A 72 6.19 -4.24 -16.38
C SER A 72 4.87 -3.65 -16.88
N LEU A 73 3.77 -3.91 -16.17
CA LEU A 73 2.47 -3.32 -16.49
C LEU A 73 2.48 -1.81 -16.26
N ASN A 74 3.04 -1.36 -15.14
CA ASN A 74 3.22 0.05 -14.84
C ASN A 74 4.08 0.76 -15.88
N ASP A 75 5.23 0.16 -16.26
CA ASP A 75 6.13 0.70 -17.27
C ASP A 75 5.41 0.87 -18.62
N ALA A 76 4.61 -0.12 -19.05
CA ALA A 76 3.84 -0.07 -20.27
C ALA A 76 2.80 1.07 -20.25
N TYR A 77 2.05 1.23 -19.14
CA TYR A 77 1.08 2.32 -18.99
C TYR A 77 1.75 3.68 -18.96
N MET A 78 2.83 3.86 -18.20
CA MET A 78 3.53 5.14 -18.14
C MET A 78 4.10 5.55 -19.49
N LYS A 79 4.71 4.62 -20.22
CA LYS A 79 5.20 4.85 -21.57
C LYS A 79 4.05 5.28 -22.48
N ARG A 80 2.94 4.55 -22.49
CA ARG A 80 1.78 4.86 -23.30
C ARG A 80 1.16 6.21 -22.98
N ILE A 81 1.07 6.56 -21.69
CA ILE A 81 0.56 7.85 -21.22
C ILE A 81 1.48 8.98 -21.69
N LYS A 82 2.79 8.83 -21.59
CA LYS A 82 3.75 9.83 -22.08
C LYS A 82 3.69 10.03 -23.60
N GLU A 83 3.41 8.97 -24.35
CA GLU A 83 3.22 9.06 -25.81
C GLU A 83 1.97 9.88 -26.17
N ILE A 84 0.85 9.68 -25.47
CA ILE A 84 -0.43 10.33 -25.79
C ILE A 84 -0.55 11.69 -25.09
N TYR A 85 -0.13 11.76 -23.83
CA TYR A 85 -0.25 12.93 -22.96
C TYR A 85 1.11 13.31 -22.37
N PRO A 86 2.04 13.85 -23.16
CA PRO A 86 3.44 14.08 -22.75
C PRO A 86 3.58 15.05 -21.55
N LYS A 87 2.57 15.86 -21.28
CA LYS A 87 2.55 16.78 -20.12
C LYS A 87 2.08 16.12 -18.81
N THR A 88 1.47 14.93 -18.87
CA THR A 88 1.08 14.21 -17.66
C THR A 88 2.31 13.82 -16.85
N ILE A 89 2.33 14.20 -15.59
CA ILE A 89 3.40 13.84 -14.66
C ILE A 89 3.19 12.40 -14.18
N THR A 90 4.23 11.59 -14.27
CA THR A 90 4.21 10.17 -13.91
C THR A 90 5.02 9.91 -12.64
N VAL A 91 4.42 9.21 -11.69
CA VAL A 91 5.03 8.93 -10.39
C VAL A 91 5.00 7.43 -10.12
N LEU A 92 6.13 6.86 -9.72
CA LEU A 92 6.19 5.53 -9.14
C LEU A 92 6.41 5.61 -7.63
N GLY A 93 5.89 4.65 -6.89
CA GLY A 93 6.18 4.47 -5.47
C GLY A 93 5.97 3.02 -5.06
N GLY A 94 6.70 2.58 -4.06
CA GLY A 94 6.58 1.20 -3.56
C GLY A 94 7.93 0.49 -3.40
N PRO A 95 7.90 -0.78 -2.93
CA PRO A 95 9.11 -1.46 -2.48
C PRO A 95 10.00 -2.00 -3.60
N ASN A 96 9.52 -2.10 -4.84
CA ASN A 96 10.29 -2.62 -5.97
C ASN A 96 11.22 -1.56 -6.56
N PHE A 97 12.14 -1.05 -5.73
CA PHE A 97 13.10 -0.04 -6.08
C PHE A 97 14.45 -0.36 -5.42
N PRO A 98 15.57 -0.23 -6.11
CA PRO A 98 16.88 -0.53 -5.55
C PRO A 98 17.17 0.28 -4.29
N THR A 99 18.02 -0.27 -3.42
CA THR A 99 18.44 0.41 -2.18
C THR A 99 19.69 1.25 -2.36
N LEU A 100 20.57 0.87 -3.29
CA LEU A 100 21.81 1.59 -3.58
C LEU A 100 21.58 2.73 -4.57
N LYS A 101 22.18 3.88 -4.28
CA LYS A 101 22.00 5.12 -5.05
C LYS A 101 22.36 4.96 -6.54
N GLU A 102 23.43 4.24 -6.84
CA GLU A 102 23.88 3.97 -8.20
C GLU A 102 22.89 3.11 -8.97
N GLU A 103 22.30 2.12 -8.30
CA GLU A 103 21.27 1.24 -8.88
C GLU A 103 19.96 2.01 -9.08
N GLN A 104 19.60 2.93 -8.17
CA GLN A 104 18.44 3.80 -8.33
C GLN A 104 18.57 4.71 -9.56
N TYR A 105 19.77 5.29 -9.77
CA TYR A 105 20.05 6.06 -10.97
C TYR A 105 19.87 5.21 -12.24
N LYS A 106 20.46 4.02 -12.27
CA LYS A 106 20.35 3.09 -13.40
C LYS A 106 18.89 2.72 -13.66
N TYR A 107 18.14 2.38 -12.60
CA TYR A 107 16.72 2.02 -12.67
C TYR A 107 15.88 3.12 -13.32
N LEU A 108 16.08 4.38 -12.93
CA LEU A 108 15.34 5.52 -13.49
C LEU A 108 15.82 5.89 -14.90
N LYS A 109 17.13 5.76 -15.18
CA LYS A 109 17.68 6.00 -16.53
C LYS A 109 17.10 5.05 -17.58
N GLU A 110 16.81 3.82 -17.18
CA GLU A 110 16.14 2.83 -18.04
C GLU A 110 14.63 3.10 -18.20
N ARG A 111 14.08 4.04 -17.43
CA ARG A 111 12.62 4.39 -17.41
C ARG A 111 12.38 5.89 -17.58
N PRO A 112 12.71 6.45 -18.76
CA PRO A 112 12.55 7.91 -19.01
C PRO A 112 11.09 8.38 -18.96
N CYS A 113 10.13 7.44 -18.94
CA CYS A 113 8.72 7.72 -18.74
C CYS A 113 8.33 7.93 -17.28
N VAL A 114 9.25 7.82 -16.31
CA VAL A 114 9.02 8.06 -14.88
C VAL A 114 9.60 9.42 -14.51
N ASP A 115 8.73 10.39 -14.21
CA ASP A 115 9.20 11.72 -13.79
C ASP A 115 9.70 11.72 -12.34
N PHE A 116 9.02 11.01 -11.44
CA PHE A 116 9.39 10.96 -10.01
C PHE A 116 9.22 9.56 -9.43
N TYR A 117 10.10 9.22 -8.50
CA TYR A 117 9.97 8.04 -7.66
C TYR A 117 9.86 8.42 -6.17
N VAL A 118 8.77 8.00 -5.53
CA VAL A 118 8.56 8.17 -4.09
C VAL A 118 9.06 6.94 -3.35
N VAL A 119 10.09 7.11 -2.53
CA VAL A 119 10.69 6.02 -1.75
C VAL A 119 10.07 5.90 -0.36
N LYS A 120 9.96 4.68 0.16
CA LYS A 120 9.42 4.37 1.50
C LYS A 120 7.92 4.67 1.63
N GLU A 121 7.48 5.38 2.69
CA GLU A 121 6.07 5.74 2.91
C GLU A 121 5.64 6.85 1.96
N GLY A 122 4.51 6.64 1.27
CA GLY A 122 4.07 7.50 0.16
C GLY A 122 3.22 8.69 0.58
N GLU A 123 2.48 8.62 1.67
CA GLU A 123 1.40 9.56 1.99
C GLU A 123 1.92 11.00 2.11
N TYR A 124 2.91 11.21 2.96
CA TYR A 124 3.48 12.55 3.18
C TYR A 124 4.30 13.04 1.97
N ALA A 125 5.12 12.17 1.40
CA ALA A 125 6.00 12.53 0.29
C ALA A 125 5.21 12.88 -0.97
N PHE A 126 4.17 12.12 -1.30
CA PHE A 126 3.29 12.41 -2.42
C PHE A 126 2.51 13.71 -2.21
N TYR A 127 1.98 13.94 -0.99
CA TYR A 127 1.37 15.22 -0.66
C TYR A 127 2.33 16.40 -0.89
N LYS A 128 3.58 16.30 -0.41
CA LYS A 128 4.58 17.34 -0.61
C LYS A 128 4.87 17.60 -2.09
N LEU A 129 5.02 16.53 -2.87
CA LEU A 129 5.22 16.65 -4.32
C LEU A 129 4.04 17.38 -4.98
N ILE A 130 2.82 16.95 -4.72
CA ILE A 130 1.61 17.55 -5.32
C ILE A 130 1.46 19.02 -4.91
N SER A 131 1.64 19.34 -3.63
CA SER A 131 1.60 20.73 -3.13
C SER A 131 2.62 21.63 -3.84
N THR A 132 3.85 21.13 -4.02
CA THR A 132 4.92 21.85 -4.71
C THR A 132 4.62 22.05 -6.19
N LEU A 133 4.06 21.04 -6.86
CA LEU A 133 3.65 21.13 -8.27
C LEU A 133 2.50 22.11 -8.48
N ILE A 134 1.52 22.17 -7.57
CA ILE A 134 0.42 23.15 -7.64
C ILE A 134 0.94 24.56 -7.53
N ASN A 135 1.89 24.81 -6.65
CA ASN A 135 2.50 26.13 -6.44
C ASN A 135 3.50 26.52 -7.53
N LYS A 136 3.71 25.65 -8.54
CA LYS A 136 4.64 25.84 -9.66
C LYS A 136 6.06 26.18 -9.20
N ASN A 137 6.48 25.54 -8.12
CA ASN A 137 7.80 25.73 -7.55
C ASN A 137 8.91 25.25 -8.50
N SER A 138 10.12 25.75 -8.28
CA SER A 138 11.28 25.40 -9.10
C SER A 138 11.74 23.95 -8.92
N ILE A 139 12.57 23.48 -9.84
CA ILE A 139 13.16 22.13 -9.74
C ILE A 139 14.07 22.00 -8.52
N GLU A 140 14.70 23.08 -8.10
CA GLU A 140 15.51 23.15 -6.89
C GLU A 140 14.68 22.89 -5.66
N GLU A 141 13.50 23.52 -5.54
CA GLU A 141 12.57 23.30 -4.42
C GLU A 141 12.02 21.87 -4.41
N ILE A 142 11.71 21.30 -5.58
CA ILE A 142 11.31 19.88 -5.71
C ILE A 142 12.46 18.97 -5.24
N SER A 143 13.72 19.32 -5.53
CA SER A 143 14.87 18.50 -5.14
C SER A 143 15.15 18.47 -3.64
N GLU A 144 14.59 19.40 -2.88
CA GLU A 144 14.70 19.43 -1.41
C GLU A 144 13.62 18.57 -0.73
N LEU A 145 12.64 18.05 -1.48
CA LEU A 145 11.57 17.25 -0.90
C LEU A 145 12.07 15.91 -0.34
N PRO A 146 11.54 15.50 0.82
CA PRO A 146 11.93 14.21 1.40
C PRO A 146 11.40 13.04 0.56
N ASN A 147 12.05 11.91 0.65
CA ASN A 147 11.61 10.64 0.05
C ASN A 147 11.43 10.68 -1.48
N LEU A 148 12.04 11.63 -2.17
CA LEU A 148 11.88 11.81 -3.61
C LEU A 148 13.19 11.56 -4.35
N VAL A 149 13.11 10.80 -5.46
CA VAL A 149 14.24 10.49 -6.34
C VAL A 149 13.77 10.68 -7.78
N PHE A 150 14.57 11.37 -8.62
CA PHE A 150 14.22 11.61 -10.02
C PHE A 150 15.43 11.99 -10.87
N ILE A 151 15.28 11.92 -12.19
CA ILE A 151 16.24 12.45 -13.17
C ILE A 151 15.56 13.59 -13.92
N LYS A 152 16.25 14.73 -14.00
CA LYS A 152 15.82 15.87 -14.80
C LYS A 152 17.03 16.49 -15.49
N ASP A 153 16.92 16.74 -16.80
CA ASP A 153 17.99 17.32 -17.61
C ASP A 153 19.32 16.60 -17.39
N GLU A 154 19.29 15.25 -17.46
CA GLU A 154 20.39 14.32 -17.22
C GLU A 154 21.01 14.35 -15.81
N LYS A 155 20.52 15.24 -14.94
CA LYS A 155 20.95 15.32 -13.54
C LYS A 155 20.10 14.42 -12.66
N PHE A 156 20.79 13.63 -11.82
CA PHE A 156 20.15 12.76 -10.83
C PHE A 156 19.95 13.50 -9.51
N TYR A 157 18.71 13.59 -9.08
CA TYR A 157 18.30 14.17 -7.81
C TYR A 157 17.92 13.04 -6.86
N HIS A 158 18.56 13.03 -5.71
CA HIS A 158 18.35 12.03 -4.69
C HIS A 158 17.97 12.71 -3.38
N HIS A 159 16.94 12.21 -2.71
CA HIS A 159 16.43 12.80 -1.47
C HIS A 159 17.58 13.08 -0.47
N LYS A 160 17.54 14.26 0.15
CA LYS A 160 18.49 14.66 1.19
C LYS A 160 18.11 14.09 2.56
N LYS A 161 16.83 13.84 2.78
CA LYS A 161 16.31 13.21 3.99
C LYS A 161 15.14 12.28 3.69
N ILE A 162 14.93 11.32 4.58
CA ILE A 162 13.79 10.42 4.56
C ILE A 162 12.91 10.77 5.75
N GLU A 163 11.67 11.11 5.48
CA GLU A 163 10.66 11.40 6.50
C GLU A 163 9.63 10.27 6.60
N ARG A 164 8.99 10.18 7.75
CA ARG A 164 8.06 9.13 8.10
C ARG A 164 6.93 9.67 8.96
N ILE A 165 5.68 9.36 8.64
CA ILE A 165 4.55 9.67 9.50
C ILE A 165 4.67 8.84 10.77
N MET A 166 4.83 9.48 11.93
CA MET A 166 5.01 8.78 13.21
C MET A 166 3.69 8.40 13.86
N ASP A 167 2.64 9.15 13.60
CA ASP A 167 1.29 8.91 14.10
C ASP A 167 0.37 8.51 12.95
N LEU A 168 -0.03 7.24 12.91
CA LEU A 168 -0.88 6.70 11.85
C LEU A 168 -2.33 7.23 11.90
N THR A 169 -2.75 7.91 12.98
CA THR A 169 -4.06 8.56 13.06
C THR A 169 -4.18 9.75 12.12
N GLN A 170 -3.05 10.27 11.65
CA GLN A 170 -3.03 11.35 10.67
C GLN A 170 -3.52 10.89 9.28
N ILE A 171 -3.46 9.59 9.00
CA ILE A 171 -3.89 9.00 7.72
C ILE A 171 -5.35 8.54 7.87
N PRO A 172 -6.32 9.19 7.20
CA PRO A 172 -7.71 8.74 7.25
C PRO A 172 -7.86 7.34 6.63
N SER A 173 -8.85 6.60 7.12
CA SER A 173 -9.14 5.27 6.59
C SER A 173 -9.89 5.36 5.26
N PRO A 174 -9.39 4.76 4.18
CA PRO A 174 -10.07 4.72 2.89
C PRO A 174 -11.28 3.78 2.88
N TYR A 175 -11.43 2.93 3.90
CA TYR A 175 -12.63 2.12 4.10
C TYR A 175 -13.73 2.94 4.76
N LEU A 176 -13.41 3.63 5.86
CA LEU A 176 -14.40 4.40 6.62
C LEU A 176 -14.93 5.63 5.86
N SER A 177 -14.16 6.16 4.93
CA SER A 177 -14.60 7.22 4.00
C SER A 177 -15.50 6.69 2.86
N GLY A 178 -15.56 5.37 2.65
CA GLY A 178 -16.23 4.73 1.51
C GLY A 178 -15.46 4.78 0.19
N ARG A 179 -14.22 5.29 0.17
CA ARG A 179 -13.39 5.39 -1.06
C ARG A 179 -13.17 4.04 -1.74
N LEU A 180 -13.07 2.97 -0.97
CA LEU A 180 -12.82 1.62 -1.48
C LEU A 180 -14.09 0.79 -1.72
N ASP A 181 -15.26 1.38 -1.63
CA ASP A 181 -16.54 0.67 -1.77
C ASP A 181 -16.69 -0.08 -3.10
N SER A 182 -16.25 0.53 -4.19
CA SER A 182 -16.31 -0.09 -5.52
C SER A 182 -15.44 -1.33 -5.67
N PHE A 183 -14.45 -1.51 -4.78
CA PHE A 183 -13.55 -2.67 -4.75
C PHE A 183 -14.00 -3.75 -3.75
N LEU A 184 -15.06 -3.50 -2.96
CA LEU A 184 -15.65 -4.45 -2.03
C LEU A 184 -16.79 -5.25 -2.70
N ASP A 185 -16.59 -5.66 -3.94
CA ASP A 185 -17.56 -6.38 -4.79
C ASP A 185 -17.40 -7.91 -4.75
N GLY A 186 -16.48 -8.41 -3.94
CA GLY A 186 -16.17 -9.84 -3.78
C GLY A 186 -15.11 -10.39 -4.73
N LYS A 187 -14.64 -9.61 -5.71
CA LYS A 187 -13.54 -10.03 -6.60
C LYS A 187 -12.18 -9.91 -5.92
N LEU A 188 -12.01 -8.86 -5.13
CA LEU A 188 -10.74 -8.55 -4.49
C LEU A 188 -10.73 -8.97 -3.01
N LEU A 189 -9.54 -9.35 -2.54
CA LEU A 189 -9.25 -9.72 -1.16
C LEU A 189 -9.24 -8.46 -0.28
N PRO A 190 -10.12 -8.36 0.71
CA PRO A 190 -10.04 -7.29 1.70
C PRO A 190 -8.73 -7.35 2.47
N ILE A 191 -8.04 -6.22 2.56
CA ILE A 191 -6.73 -6.10 3.20
C ILE A 191 -6.71 -4.88 4.13
N ILE A 192 -6.25 -5.06 5.36
CA ILE A 192 -5.94 -3.95 6.26
C ILE A 192 -4.49 -4.02 6.73
N GLN A 193 -3.98 -2.89 7.18
CA GLN A 193 -2.73 -2.79 7.91
C GLN A 193 -3.02 -2.24 9.31
N THR A 194 -2.68 -2.98 10.36
CA THR A 194 -2.89 -2.55 11.75
C THR A 194 -1.61 -1.96 12.34
N ASN A 195 -0.47 -2.50 11.92
CA ASN A 195 0.86 -2.08 12.36
C ASN A 195 1.75 -1.77 11.14
N ARG A 196 2.64 -0.81 11.28
CA ARG A 196 3.63 -0.45 10.25
C ARG A 196 5.04 -0.43 10.83
N GLY A 197 5.89 -1.30 10.33
CA GLY A 197 7.28 -1.46 10.75
C GLY A 197 7.59 -2.85 11.30
N CYS A 198 8.88 -3.12 11.50
CA CYS A 198 9.39 -4.40 11.98
C CYS A 198 10.53 -4.15 12.98
N PRO A 199 10.49 -4.71 14.20
CA PRO A 199 11.53 -4.47 15.19
C PRO A 199 12.81 -5.28 14.96
N PHE A 200 12.82 -6.17 13.97
CA PHE A 200 13.96 -7.02 13.65
C PHE A 200 14.89 -6.38 12.63
N THR A 201 16.17 -6.73 12.71
CA THR A 201 17.25 -6.20 11.86
C THR A 201 17.79 -7.26 10.90
N CYS A 202 16.93 -8.11 10.35
CA CYS A 202 17.32 -9.18 9.43
C CYS A 202 18.04 -8.59 8.20
N THR A 203 19.29 -8.99 7.96
CA THR A 203 20.16 -8.42 6.93
C THR A 203 19.69 -8.67 5.49
N PHE A 204 18.93 -9.74 5.27
CA PHE A 204 18.36 -10.11 3.98
C PHE A 204 17.00 -9.45 3.70
N CYS A 205 16.40 -8.73 4.68
CA CYS A 205 15.05 -8.19 4.59
C CYS A 205 15.07 -6.67 4.42
N THR A 206 14.27 -6.14 3.50
CA THR A 206 14.12 -4.69 3.30
C THR A 206 13.55 -3.98 4.52
N GLU A 207 12.74 -4.65 5.33
CA GLU A 207 12.22 -4.12 6.60
C GLU A 207 13.21 -4.23 7.76
N GLY A 208 14.35 -4.92 7.59
CA GLY A 208 15.45 -4.96 8.55
C GLY A 208 16.23 -3.65 8.67
N GLN A 209 15.93 -2.66 7.82
CA GLN A 209 16.56 -1.34 7.87
C GLN A 209 16.04 -0.53 9.06
N SER A 210 16.91 0.32 9.62
CA SER A 210 16.61 1.20 10.77
C SER A 210 15.34 2.06 10.58
N TYR A 211 15.02 2.41 9.35
CA TYR A 211 13.81 3.14 9.00
C TYR A 211 12.54 2.44 9.52
N TRP A 212 12.47 1.12 9.48
CA TRP A 212 11.32 0.33 9.88
C TRP A 212 11.32 -0.09 11.35
N SER A 213 12.43 0.09 12.09
CA SER A 213 12.63 -0.45 13.45
C SER A 213 11.60 0.00 14.48
N LYS A 214 11.04 1.20 14.33
CA LYS A 214 9.95 1.69 15.19
C LYS A 214 8.60 1.24 14.62
N VAL A 215 7.98 0.27 15.28
CA VAL A 215 6.62 -0.17 14.94
C VAL A 215 5.62 0.87 15.39
N LYS A 216 4.69 1.21 14.50
CA LYS A 216 3.58 2.14 14.72
C LYS A 216 2.28 1.39 14.53
N THR A 217 1.30 1.70 15.35
CA THR A 217 0.00 1.01 15.36
C THR A 217 -1.11 2.03 15.11
N LYS A 218 -2.10 1.68 14.32
CA LYS A 218 -3.37 2.41 14.24
C LYS A 218 -4.11 2.30 15.59
N THR A 219 -4.99 3.25 15.89
CA THR A 219 -5.85 3.13 17.07
C THR A 219 -6.80 1.94 16.94
N HIS A 220 -7.14 1.37 18.08
CA HIS A 220 -8.08 0.24 18.14
C HIS A 220 -9.42 0.56 17.47
N ASP A 221 -9.94 1.77 17.67
CA ASP A 221 -11.22 2.20 17.11
C ASP A 221 -11.21 2.23 15.58
N VAL A 222 -10.11 2.70 14.98
CA VAL A 222 -9.95 2.69 13.52
C VAL A 222 -9.89 1.25 13.01
N ILE A 223 -9.09 0.39 13.64
CA ILE A 223 -8.97 -1.03 13.26
C ILE A 223 -10.32 -1.74 13.38
N ALA A 224 -11.01 -1.56 14.49
CA ALA A 224 -12.33 -2.14 14.72
C ALA A 224 -13.36 -1.63 13.72
N GLY A 225 -13.35 -0.34 13.44
CA GLY A 225 -14.20 0.28 12.42
C GLY A 225 -13.96 -0.29 11.03
N GLU A 226 -12.68 -0.40 10.59
CA GLU A 226 -12.32 -0.99 9.29
C GLU A 226 -12.80 -2.43 9.16
N ILE A 227 -12.55 -3.28 10.18
CA ILE A 227 -12.98 -4.68 10.20
C ILE A 227 -14.50 -4.79 10.10
N SER A 228 -15.23 -4.07 10.95
CA SER A 228 -16.71 -4.09 10.97
C SER A 228 -17.31 -3.54 9.68
N TYR A 229 -16.71 -2.48 9.10
CA TYR A 229 -17.15 -1.91 7.83
C TYR A 229 -17.01 -2.91 6.68
N ILE A 230 -15.82 -3.51 6.53
CA ILE A 230 -15.54 -4.52 5.52
C ILE A 230 -16.44 -5.74 5.70
N SER A 231 -16.57 -6.24 6.93
CA SER A 231 -17.43 -7.38 7.24
C SER A 231 -18.88 -7.13 6.85
N LYS A 232 -19.41 -5.94 7.14
CA LYS A 232 -20.75 -5.53 6.71
C LYS A 232 -20.91 -5.51 5.19
N LYS A 233 -19.93 -4.93 4.47
CA LYS A 233 -19.95 -4.88 3.00
C LYS A 233 -19.91 -6.29 2.40
N MET A 234 -19.00 -7.15 2.86
CA MET A 234 -18.89 -8.53 2.40
C MET A 234 -20.14 -9.35 2.69
N ASN A 235 -20.78 -9.16 3.85
CA ASN A 235 -22.00 -9.87 4.21
C ASN A 235 -23.24 -9.44 3.41
N ASN A 236 -23.23 -8.25 2.84
CA ASN A 236 -24.30 -7.75 1.96
C ASN A 236 -24.18 -8.29 0.52
N LEU A 237 -23.08 -8.96 0.17
CA LEU A 237 -22.94 -9.63 -1.13
C LEU A 237 -23.70 -10.95 -1.12
N SER A 238 -24.19 -11.35 -2.30
CA SER A 238 -24.75 -12.68 -2.51
C SER A 238 -23.70 -13.78 -2.24
N SER A 239 -24.15 -14.97 -1.84
CA SER A 239 -23.28 -16.07 -1.40
C SER A 239 -22.25 -16.52 -2.45
N ASP A 240 -22.58 -16.39 -3.73
CA ASP A 240 -21.72 -16.72 -4.88
C ASP A 240 -20.62 -15.69 -5.10
N LYS A 241 -20.78 -14.45 -4.62
CA LYS A 241 -19.79 -13.36 -4.73
C LYS A 241 -19.01 -13.14 -3.44
N LYS A 242 -19.52 -13.61 -2.31
CA LYS A 242 -18.90 -13.36 -1.01
C LYS A 242 -17.60 -14.15 -0.85
N ARG A 243 -16.48 -13.46 -0.74
CA ARG A 243 -15.21 -14.07 -0.33
C ARG A 243 -15.28 -14.53 1.13
N ALA A 244 -14.56 -15.60 1.42
CA ALA A 244 -14.45 -16.15 2.77
C ALA A 244 -13.22 -15.61 3.54
N ASP A 245 -12.29 -14.98 2.84
CA ASP A 245 -10.97 -14.60 3.32
C ASP A 245 -10.84 -13.09 3.57
N PHE A 246 -9.87 -12.78 4.43
CA PHE A 246 -9.45 -11.44 4.82
C PHE A 246 -7.93 -11.44 5.01
N PHE A 247 -7.23 -10.36 4.75
CA PHE A 247 -5.78 -10.30 4.91
C PHE A 247 -5.35 -9.14 5.82
N ILE A 248 -4.39 -9.42 6.71
CA ILE A 248 -3.71 -8.41 7.53
C ILE A 248 -2.28 -8.29 7.03
N ALA A 249 -1.93 -7.11 6.51
CA ALA A 249 -0.64 -6.83 5.85
C ALA A 249 0.48 -6.45 6.83
N ASP A 250 0.40 -6.89 8.07
CA ASP A 250 1.41 -6.63 9.07
C ASP A 250 2.57 -7.64 8.95
N SER A 251 3.80 -7.18 9.21
CA SER A 251 4.99 -8.02 9.05
C SER A 251 5.17 -9.08 10.15
N ASN A 252 4.51 -8.91 11.32
CA ASN A 252 4.70 -9.77 12.50
C ASN A 252 3.41 -9.88 13.33
N PHE A 253 2.28 -10.19 12.69
CA PHE A 253 0.99 -10.27 13.37
C PHE A 253 0.96 -11.37 14.44
N GLY A 254 0.25 -11.11 15.55
CA GLY A 254 0.15 -11.99 16.71
C GLY A 254 1.28 -11.78 17.73
N MET A 255 2.32 -10.99 17.41
CA MET A 255 3.43 -10.74 18.29
C MET A 255 3.18 -9.59 19.27
N PHE A 256 2.37 -8.62 18.90
CA PHE A 256 2.08 -7.45 19.73
C PHE A 256 0.81 -7.65 20.56
N LYS A 257 0.72 -6.94 21.70
CA LYS A 257 -0.47 -7.03 22.58
C LYS A 257 -1.75 -6.59 21.85
N ASN A 258 -1.66 -5.56 21.05
CA ASN A 258 -2.80 -5.01 20.30
C ASN A 258 -3.37 -5.98 19.25
N ASP A 259 -2.57 -6.96 18.80
CA ASP A 259 -3.02 -7.96 17.83
C ASP A 259 -4.11 -8.87 18.43
N LEU A 260 -4.06 -9.14 19.75
CA LEU A 260 -5.12 -9.89 20.45
C LEU A 260 -6.44 -9.11 20.48
N GLU A 261 -6.40 -7.78 20.66
CA GLU A 261 -7.60 -6.95 20.62
C GLU A 261 -8.18 -6.92 19.18
N THR A 262 -7.33 -6.88 18.18
CA THR A 262 -7.75 -7.05 16.78
C THR A 262 -8.42 -8.42 16.55
N CYS A 263 -7.88 -9.49 17.10
CA CYS A 263 -8.47 -10.83 17.02
C CYS A 263 -9.85 -10.89 17.68
N LYS A 264 -10.05 -10.21 18.81
CA LYS A 264 -11.37 -10.13 19.47
C LYS A 264 -12.42 -9.44 18.60
N VAL A 265 -12.02 -8.41 17.85
CA VAL A 265 -12.93 -7.77 16.87
C VAL A 265 -13.33 -8.75 15.78
N PHE A 266 -12.38 -9.49 15.20
CA PHE A 266 -12.69 -10.51 14.22
C PHE A 266 -13.59 -11.60 14.77
N ALA A 267 -13.30 -12.12 15.97
CA ALA A 267 -14.14 -13.12 16.61
C ALA A 267 -15.59 -12.65 16.77
N LYS A 268 -15.79 -11.41 17.20
CA LYS A 268 -17.13 -10.79 17.31
C LYS A 268 -17.85 -10.68 15.95
N GLU A 269 -17.14 -10.36 14.88
CA GLU A 269 -17.75 -10.33 13.54
C GLU A 269 -18.03 -11.77 13.03
N GLN A 270 -17.18 -12.74 13.33
CA GLN A 270 -17.40 -14.16 13.04
C GLN A 270 -18.65 -14.71 13.76
N GLU A 271 -18.84 -14.38 15.02
CA GLU A 271 -20.04 -14.77 15.79
C GLU A 271 -21.32 -14.21 15.18
N LYS A 272 -21.30 -12.96 14.70
CA LYS A 272 -22.46 -12.31 14.10
C LYS A 272 -22.80 -12.84 12.71
N THR A 273 -21.81 -13.16 11.90
CA THR A 273 -22.00 -13.27 10.45
C THR A 273 -21.30 -14.46 9.81
N GLY A 274 -20.43 -15.15 10.56
CA GLY A 274 -19.56 -16.22 10.04
C GLY A 274 -18.39 -15.71 9.16
N TYR A 275 -18.17 -14.40 9.09
CA TYR A 275 -17.12 -13.81 8.25
C TYR A 275 -16.09 -13.04 9.11
N PRO A 276 -14.79 -13.11 8.75
CA PRO A 276 -14.18 -13.97 7.73
C PRO A 276 -13.99 -15.41 8.24
N LYS A 277 -13.99 -16.38 7.31
CA LYS A 277 -13.65 -17.78 7.64
C LYS A 277 -12.15 -18.01 7.70
N PHE A 278 -11.38 -17.21 6.94
CA PHE A 278 -9.92 -17.28 6.86
C PHE A 278 -9.31 -15.91 7.01
N ILE A 279 -8.26 -15.81 7.81
CA ILE A 279 -7.50 -14.58 8.01
C ILE A 279 -6.05 -14.87 7.61
N GLY A 280 -5.63 -14.31 6.48
CA GLY A 280 -4.24 -14.37 6.02
C GLY A 280 -3.38 -13.38 6.80
N VAL A 281 -2.25 -13.82 7.30
CA VAL A 281 -1.28 -12.99 8.04
C VAL A 281 0.14 -13.45 7.79
N THR A 282 1.11 -12.58 8.02
CA THR A 282 2.50 -12.96 8.29
C THR A 282 2.68 -12.99 9.80
N THR A 283 2.80 -14.19 10.38
CA THR A 283 2.93 -14.36 11.83
C THR A 283 4.29 -13.89 12.34
N GLY A 284 4.31 -13.37 13.56
CA GLY A 284 5.53 -12.96 14.23
C GLY A 284 6.52 -14.13 14.45
N LYS A 285 7.78 -13.80 14.66
CA LYS A 285 8.88 -14.80 14.78
C LYS A 285 9.14 -15.22 16.24
N ASN A 286 8.60 -14.48 17.21
CA ASN A 286 8.70 -14.79 18.63
C ASN A 286 7.37 -14.52 19.33
N LYS A 287 7.29 -14.75 20.66
CA LYS A 287 6.04 -14.66 21.44
C LYS A 287 4.99 -15.67 20.98
N LEU A 288 5.40 -16.91 20.76
CA LEU A 288 4.56 -18.00 20.25
C LEU A 288 3.26 -18.18 21.04
N ASP A 289 3.33 -18.07 22.38
CA ASP A 289 2.13 -18.20 23.23
C ASP A 289 1.05 -17.20 22.84
N ARG A 290 1.43 -15.95 22.54
CA ARG A 290 0.49 -14.92 22.08
C ARG A 290 -0.04 -15.21 20.69
N ILE A 291 0.80 -15.72 19.78
CA ILE A 291 0.37 -16.14 18.45
C ILE A 291 -0.65 -17.28 18.56
N PHE A 292 -0.42 -18.26 19.44
CA PHE A 292 -1.39 -19.33 19.68
C PHE A 292 -2.69 -18.80 20.30
N GLU A 293 -2.61 -17.85 21.21
CA GLU A 293 -3.79 -17.19 21.78
C GLU A 293 -4.58 -16.44 20.69
N ALA A 294 -3.90 -15.69 19.79
CA ALA A 294 -4.52 -15.03 18.65
C ALA A 294 -5.28 -16.02 17.76
N VAL A 295 -4.66 -17.16 17.41
CA VAL A 295 -5.29 -18.21 16.60
C VAL A 295 -6.53 -18.79 17.29
N LYS A 296 -6.45 -19.06 18.59
CA LYS A 296 -7.58 -19.57 19.39
C LYS A 296 -8.73 -18.55 19.44
N THR A 297 -8.41 -17.28 19.61
CA THR A 297 -9.41 -16.19 19.70
C THR A 297 -10.26 -16.09 18.44
N VAL A 298 -9.69 -16.35 17.26
CA VAL A 298 -10.43 -16.33 15.98
C VAL A 298 -10.85 -17.73 15.49
N ASN A 299 -11.05 -18.66 16.42
CA ASN A 299 -11.54 -20.03 16.12
C ASN A 299 -10.72 -20.77 15.05
N GLY A 300 -9.39 -20.58 15.02
CA GLY A 300 -8.49 -21.20 14.06
C GLY A 300 -8.53 -20.58 12.65
N ALA A 301 -9.18 -19.45 12.46
CA ALA A 301 -9.22 -18.78 11.15
C ALA A 301 -7.83 -18.32 10.65
N ILE A 302 -6.90 -18.04 11.57
CA ILE A 302 -5.49 -17.74 11.24
C ILE A 302 -4.71 -19.07 11.18
N LYS A 303 -4.06 -19.31 10.03
CA LYS A 303 -3.09 -20.42 9.89
C LYS A 303 -1.70 -19.91 10.21
N ILE A 304 -1.06 -20.51 11.22
CA ILE A 304 0.32 -20.20 11.59
C ILE A 304 1.24 -20.60 10.44
N ARG A 305 2.13 -19.68 10.06
CA ARG A 305 3.18 -19.91 9.06
C ARG A 305 4.53 -19.71 9.71
N GLY A 306 5.36 -20.75 9.69
CA GLY A 306 6.75 -20.70 10.09
C GLY A 306 7.67 -20.46 8.90
N SER A 307 8.71 -19.66 9.09
CA SER A 307 9.76 -19.48 8.09
C SER A 307 11.09 -19.95 8.64
N VAL A 308 11.69 -20.95 7.99
CA VAL A 308 13.06 -21.38 8.28
C VAL A 308 13.99 -20.50 7.44
N GLN A 309 14.79 -19.67 8.10
CA GLN A 309 15.66 -18.70 7.43
C GLN A 309 16.97 -19.32 6.96
N SER A 310 17.47 -20.32 7.67
CA SER A 310 18.66 -21.10 7.35
C SER A 310 18.52 -22.52 7.88
N LEU A 311 19.14 -23.48 7.21
CA LEU A 311 19.33 -24.85 7.69
C LEU A 311 20.74 -25.06 8.24
N ASP A 312 21.59 -24.05 8.21
CA ASP A 312 22.94 -24.09 8.74
C ASP A 312 22.90 -24.08 10.27
N PRO A 313 23.48 -25.09 10.95
CA PRO A 313 23.40 -25.22 12.41
C PRO A 313 24.15 -24.10 13.16
N VAL A 314 25.04 -23.35 12.51
CA VAL A 314 25.73 -22.19 13.12
C VAL A 314 24.87 -20.94 13.04
N VAL A 315 23.94 -20.88 12.08
CA VAL A 315 23.05 -19.72 11.85
C VAL A 315 21.72 -19.88 12.61
N GLN A 316 21.32 -21.10 12.93
CA GLN A 316 20.14 -21.38 13.76
C GLN A 316 20.45 -21.15 15.23
#